data_dde22c15d5ecb8ad824560ebe8efcc5a
#
_entry.id   dde22c15d5ecb8ad824560ebe8efcc5a
#
_cell.length_a   1.000
_cell.length_b   1.000
_cell.length_c   1.000
_cell.angle_alpha   90.00
_cell.angle_beta   90.00
_cell.angle_gamma   90.00
#
_symmetry.space_group_name_H-M   'P 1'
#
loop_
_entity.id
_entity.type
_entity.pdbx_description
1 polymer ?
#
loop_
_entity_poly.entity_id
_entity_poly.type
_entity_poly.pdbx_seq_one_letter_code
_entity_poly.pdbx_strand_id
1 'polypeptide(L)'
;MNIPEILVANGTGAVLVCFLFLLRVRGESKNSVGSELFCQMLVVTLLAQATETISFLLDGVPGAASRFWLYLMNTVCTGAAVSVGFGWCLYVDFRVYRSTGRLRRRHLLLGAPLLAVLALLAANLFGTGWIFTISADNVYHRGPLNSLLYLLLFGYYAESVWQVHKAKRDGVTVEFFSVYYFVITCAVGTVLQGAFYGMAFGWLSVAIAFVFVDSQLRSLRSYIDELSGLFGRKYMNYCLERIHATQEKDVYGIMMDVNCFKEINDTYGHGAGDRAIQEIGHILSGALAANSVAIRISGDEFMVLIRHGSEEILNKICAAIEQRVQRYNAAAPAGSFQLSFSTGVAKYEGGSVEKFLAELDERMYAEKRAFHAARNGHAVPEQGNAPSISE
;
A
#
# COMPACT_ATOMS: atom_id res chain seq x y z
N MET A 1 -26.28 5.85 32.28
CA MET A 1 -25.15 5.91 31.35
C MET A 1 -23.89 5.44 32.08
N ASN A 2 -23.10 4.54 31.50
CA ASN A 2 -21.93 3.95 32.19
C ASN A 2 -20.64 4.73 31.80
N ILE A 3 -20.40 5.87 32.44
CA ILE A 3 -19.27 6.77 32.17
C ILE A 3 -17.92 6.02 32.21
N PRO A 4 -17.64 5.11 33.18
CA PRO A 4 -16.40 4.34 33.18
C PRO A 4 -16.15 3.53 31.89
N GLU A 5 -17.16 2.90 31.32
CA GLU A 5 -17.04 2.12 30.07
C GLU A 5 -16.68 3.02 28.88
N ILE A 6 -17.28 4.19 28.78
CA ILE A 6 -16.99 5.17 27.73
C ILE A 6 -15.56 5.69 27.84
N LEU A 7 -15.11 6.01 29.05
CA LEU A 7 -13.74 6.46 29.28
C LEU A 7 -12.72 5.37 28.93
N VAL A 8 -13.00 4.11 29.29
CA VAL A 8 -12.13 2.97 28.94
C VAL A 8 -12.11 2.75 27.44
N ALA A 9 -13.25 2.74 26.75
CA ALA A 9 -13.33 2.49 25.32
C ALA A 9 -12.61 3.60 24.51
N ASN A 10 -12.94 4.86 24.75
CA ASN A 10 -12.33 5.98 24.05
C ASN A 10 -10.86 6.18 24.47
N GLY A 11 -10.51 5.98 25.74
CA GLY A 11 -9.14 6.02 26.21
C GLY A 11 -8.26 4.96 25.56
N THR A 12 -8.75 3.71 25.49
CA THR A 12 -8.04 2.62 24.80
C THR A 12 -7.88 2.93 23.30
N GLY A 13 -8.95 3.40 22.64
CA GLY A 13 -8.89 3.83 21.26
C GLY A 13 -7.87 4.95 21.02
N ALA A 14 -7.84 5.97 21.90
CA ALA A 14 -6.90 7.09 21.81
C ALA A 14 -5.44 6.62 21.98
N VAL A 15 -5.16 5.72 22.91
CA VAL A 15 -3.82 5.14 23.08
C VAL A 15 -3.38 4.40 21.81
N LEU A 16 -4.26 3.58 21.21
CA LEU A 16 -3.95 2.88 19.96
C LEU A 16 -3.65 3.85 18.81
N VAL A 17 -4.49 4.90 18.65
CA VAL A 17 -4.32 5.89 17.57
C VAL A 17 -3.06 6.73 17.78
N CYS A 18 -2.77 7.17 19.03
CA CYS A 18 -1.53 7.87 19.36
C CYS A 18 -0.29 7.03 19.08
N PHE A 19 -0.32 5.74 19.43
CA PHE A 19 0.78 4.83 19.15
C PHE A 19 1.03 4.69 17.64
N LEU A 20 -0.03 4.49 16.83
CA LEU A 20 0.07 4.45 15.38
C LEU A 20 0.61 5.75 14.79
N PHE A 21 0.15 6.90 15.31
CA PHE A 21 0.62 8.21 14.86
C PHE A 21 2.11 8.40 15.14
N LEU A 22 2.58 8.06 16.34
CA LEU A 22 3.99 8.15 16.72
C LEU A 22 4.88 7.23 15.88
N LEU A 23 4.42 6.02 15.61
CA LEU A 23 5.14 5.08 14.73
C LEU A 23 5.29 5.62 13.30
N ARG A 24 4.26 6.33 12.79
CA ARG A 24 4.28 6.92 11.46
C ARG A 24 5.14 8.17 11.35
N VAL A 25 5.09 9.04 12.35
CA VAL A 25 5.89 10.28 12.38
C VAL A 25 7.38 9.97 12.47
N ARG A 26 7.77 8.88 13.16
CA ARG A 26 9.17 8.43 13.26
C ARG A 26 9.66 7.64 12.05
N GLY A 27 8.78 7.08 11.25
CA GLY A 27 9.14 6.31 10.06
C GLY A 27 9.55 7.19 8.88
N GLU A 28 10.49 6.72 8.05
CA GLU A 28 11.10 7.46 6.93
C GLU A 28 10.16 7.83 5.78
N SER A 29 8.94 7.32 5.73
CA SER A 29 7.98 7.55 4.64
C SER A 29 7.15 8.83 4.82
N LYS A 30 7.76 9.94 5.21
CA LYS A 30 7.05 11.22 5.47
C LYS A 30 6.43 11.88 4.24
N ASN A 31 6.86 11.54 3.03
CA ASN A 31 6.54 12.31 1.82
C ASN A 31 5.54 11.64 0.86
N SER A 32 4.79 10.61 1.28
CA SER A 32 3.77 10.04 0.41
C SER A 32 2.37 10.57 0.76
N VAL A 33 1.60 10.97 -0.27
CA VAL A 33 0.20 11.41 -0.15
C VAL A 33 -0.65 10.40 0.65
N GLY A 34 -0.41 9.10 0.47
CA GLY A 34 -1.10 8.06 1.25
C GLY A 34 -0.76 8.08 2.74
N SER A 35 0.50 8.40 3.11
CA SER A 35 0.89 8.55 4.51
C SER A 35 0.24 9.78 5.14
N GLU A 36 0.17 10.88 4.40
CA GLU A 36 -0.48 12.12 4.84
C GLU A 36 -1.97 11.91 5.09
N LEU A 37 -2.71 11.33 4.13
CA LEU A 37 -4.13 11.01 4.30
C LEU A 37 -4.39 10.11 5.51
N PHE A 38 -3.53 9.11 5.72
CA PHE A 38 -3.65 8.23 6.88
C PHE A 38 -3.42 8.98 8.20
N CYS A 39 -2.39 9.83 8.28
CA CYS A 39 -2.13 10.65 9.47
C CYS A 39 -3.26 11.65 9.74
N GLN A 40 -3.83 12.28 8.71
CA GLN A 40 -5.00 13.15 8.86
C GLN A 40 -6.19 12.41 9.47
N MET A 41 -6.50 11.19 9.00
CA MET A 41 -7.56 10.36 9.58
C MET A 41 -7.28 10.02 11.06
N LEU A 42 -6.03 9.70 11.42
CA LEU A 42 -5.67 9.44 12.82
C LEU A 42 -5.91 10.67 13.71
N VAL A 43 -5.51 11.87 13.25
CA VAL A 43 -5.73 13.13 14.00
C VAL A 43 -7.21 13.43 14.16
N VAL A 44 -8.01 13.28 13.09
CA VAL A 44 -9.47 13.48 13.14
C VAL A 44 -10.12 12.47 14.09
N THR A 45 -9.64 11.22 14.14
CA THR A 45 -10.14 10.19 15.05
C THR A 45 -9.83 10.53 16.52
N LEU A 46 -8.64 11.04 16.84
CA LEU A 46 -8.30 11.50 18.17
C LEU A 46 -9.20 12.65 18.63
N LEU A 47 -9.43 13.62 17.72
CA LEU A 47 -10.35 14.73 17.99
C LEU A 47 -11.78 14.22 18.27
N ALA A 48 -12.23 13.25 17.50
CA ALA A 48 -13.55 12.66 17.67
C ALA A 48 -13.70 11.92 19.00
N GLN A 49 -12.73 11.11 19.39
CA GLN A 49 -12.72 10.41 20.68
C GLN A 49 -12.75 11.39 21.88
N ALA A 50 -11.98 12.49 21.79
CA ALA A 50 -11.98 13.52 22.82
C ALA A 50 -13.34 14.23 22.89
N THR A 51 -13.90 14.63 21.75
CA THR A 51 -15.18 15.36 21.70
C THR A 51 -16.36 14.45 22.09
N GLU A 52 -16.36 13.18 21.72
CA GLU A 52 -17.35 12.21 22.17
C GLU A 52 -17.30 12.03 23.69
N THR A 53 -16.11 11.85 24.25
CA THR A 53 -15.92 11.70 25.70
C THR A 53 -16.43 12.91 26.46
N ILE A 54 -16.07 14.13 26.02
CA ILE A 54 -16.55 15.38 26.65
C ILE A 54 -18.07 15.49 26.52
N SER A 55 -18.64 15.14 25.36
CA SER A 55 -20.07 15.14 25.15
C SER A 55 -20.80 14.24 26.16
N PHE A 56 -20.34 13.01 26.36
CA PHE A 56 -20.94 12.10 27.34
C PHE A 56 -20.78 12.56 28.79
N LEU A 57 -19.65 13.22 29.13
CA LEU A 57 -19.44 13.77 30.47
C LEU A 57 -20.38 14.95 30.77
N LEU A 58 -20.78 15.69 29.75
CA LEU A 58 -21.66 16.88 29.89
C LEU A 58 -23.14 16.54 29.73
N ASP A 59 -23.48 15.34 29.23
CA ASP A 59 -24.86 14.93 29.00
C ASP A 59 -25.65 14.88 30.30
N GLY A 60 -26.75 15.64 30.39
CA GLY A 60 -27.56 15.80 31.61
C GLY A 60 -26.97 16.77 32.66
N VAL A 61 -25.80 17.40 32.43
CA VAL A 61 -25.25 18.40 33.36
C VAL A 61 -25.94 19.74 33.15
N PRO A 62 -26.57 20.32 34.19
CA PRO A 62 -27.31 21.57 34.05
C PRO A 62 -26.40 22.78 33.79
N GLY A 63 -26.95 23.79 33.09
CA GLY A 63 -26.26 25.06 32.85
C GLY A 63 -26.12 25.41 31.37
N ALA A 64 -26.08 26.71 31.07
CA ALA A 64 -25.95 27.23 29.71
C ALA A 64 -24.58 26.90 29.07
N ALA A 65 -23.52 26.92 29.88
CA ALA A 65 -22.18 26.54 29.41
C ALA A 65 -22.13 25.06 28.99
N SER A 66 -22.69 24.14 29.77
CA SER A 66 -22.78 22.72 29.47
C SER A 66 -23.54 22.49 28.16
N ARG A 67 -24.66 23.22 27.96
CA ARG A 67 -25.45 23.18 26.72
C ARG A 67 -24.64 23.61 25.50
N PHE A 68 -23.93 24.72 25.59
CA PHE A 68 -23.07 25.21 24.50
C PHE A 68 -22.00 24.17 24.11
N TRP A 69 -21.27 23.63 25.11
CA TRP A 69 -20.26 22.61 24.85
C TRP A 69 -20.85 21.32 24.31
N LEU A 70 -22.04 20.89 24.74
CA LEU A 70 -22.74 19.73 24.18
C LEU A 70 -23.04 19.91 22.69
N TYR A 71 -23.57 21.07 22.29
CA TYR A 71 -23.79 21.36 20.87
C TYR A 71 -22.48 21.32 20.09
N LEU A 72 -21.44 21.97 20.59
CA LEU A 72 -20.14 22.04 19.92
C LEU A 72 -19.48 20.66 19.79
N MET A 73 -19.39 19.91 20.89
CA MET A 73 -18.75 18.61 20.92
C MET A 73 -19.46 17.57 20.03
N ASN A 74 -20.79 17.52 20.09
CA ASN A 74 -21.55 16.62 19.21
C ASN A 74 -21.44 17.02 17.73
N THR A 75 -21.41 18.31 17.41
CA THR A 75 -21.20 18.79 16.02
C THR A 75 -19.82 18.37 15.50
N VAL A 76 -18.75 18.59 16.29
CA VAL A 76 -17.40 18.20 15.89
C VAL A 76 -17.26 16.69 15.77
N CYS A 77 -17.75 15.94 16.76
CA CYS A 77 -17.72 14.47 16.75
C CYS A 77 -18.42 13.88 15.50
N THR A 78 -19.60 14.38 15.22
CA THR A 78 -20.41 13.93 14.06
C THR A 78 -19.73 14.31 12.73
N GLY A 79 -19.21 15.53 12.61
CA GLY A 79 -18.46 15.99 11.44
C GLY A 79 -17.19 15.17 11.23
N ALA A 80 -16.49 14.80 12.31
CA ALA A 80 -15.34 13.95 12.27
C ALA A 80 -15.65 12.54 11.74
N ALA A 81 -16.79 11.95 12.14
CA ALA A 81 -17.18 10.61 11.69
C ALA A 81 -17.34 10.54 10.16
N VAL A 82 -18.04 11.53 9.57
CA VAL A 82 -18.22 11.58 8.11
C VAL A 82 -16.90 11.91 7.41
N SER A 83 -16.04 12.76 8.02
CA SER A 83 -14.73 13.13 7.48
C SER A 83 -13.77 11.95 7.44
N VAL A 84 -13.78 11.06 8.45
CA VAL A 84 -12.97 9.82 8.44
C VAL A 84 -13.43 8.88 7.33
N GLY A 85 -14.76 8.71 7.13
CA GLY A 85 -15.30 7.90 6.02
C GLY A 85 -14.90 8.43 4.65
N PHE A 86 -14.96 9.74 4.44
CA PHE A 86 -14.48 10.41 3.24
C PHE A 86 -12.98 10.23 3.04
N GLY A 87 -12.18 10.48 4.08
CA GLY A 87 -10.72 10.30 4.06
C GLY A 87 -10.32 8.87 3.73
N TRP A 88 -11.05 7.87 4.27
CA TRP A 88 -10.87 6.47 3.93
C TRP A 88 -11.10 6.19 2.45
N CYS A 89 -12.18 6.73 1.88
CA CYS A 89 -12.49 6.56 0.47
C CYS A 89 -11.40 7.14 -0.45
N LEU A 90 -10.85 8.31 -0.10
CA LEU A 90 -9.71 8.91 -0.81
C LEU A 90 -8.43 8.11 -0.63
N TYR A 91 -8.18 7.61 0.57
CA TYR A 91 -7.02 6.78 0.87
C TYR A 91 -7.03 5.49 0.05
N VAL A 92 -8.18 4.81 -0.05
CA VAL A 92 -8.36 3.62 -0.89
C VAL A 92 -8.12 3.93 -2.36
N ASP A 93 -8.70 5.02 -2.90
CA ASP A 93 -8.50 5.43 -4.29
C ASP A 93 -7.01 5.66 -4.60
N PHE A 94 -6.31 6.37 -3.71
CA PHE A 94 -4.88 6.61 -3.88
C PHE A 94 -4.03 5.33 -3.77
N ARG A 95 -4.38 4.42 -2.84
CA ARG A 95 -3.67 3.13 -2.68
C ARG A 95 -3.80 2.23 -3.90
N VAL A 96 -4.97 2.25 -4.52
CA VAL A 96 -5.29 1.41 -5.68
C VAL A 96 -4.67 1.97 -6.97
N TYR A 97 -4.88 3.26 -7.24
CA TYR A 97 -4.52 3.84 -8.55
C TYR A 97 -3.22 4.66 -8.54
N ARG A 98 -2.67 5.00 -7.38
CA ARG A 98 -1.43 5.78 -7.20
C ARG A 98 -1.35 7.06 -8.05
N SER A 99 -2.50 7.68 -8.34
CA SER A 99 -2.62 8.86 -9.20
C SER A 99 -3.15 10.06 -8.42
N THR A 100 -2.33 11.10 -8.28
CA THR A 100 -2.70 12.37 -7.63
C THR A 100 -3.71 13.17 -8.46
N GLY A 101 -3.63 13.12 -9.79
CA GLY A 101 -4.58 13.79 -10.68
C GLY A 101 -5.99 13.19 -10.57
N ARG A 102 -6.10 11.86 -10.47
CA ARG A 102 -7.37 11.17 -10.20
C ARG A 102 -7.90 11.51 -8.82
N LEU A 103 -7.03 11.47 -7.79
CA LEU A 103 -7.37 11.81 -6.42
C LEU A 103 -8.00 13.20 -6.33
N ARG A 104 -7.42 14.23 -6.98
CA ARG A 104 -7.94 15.60 -6.98
C ARG A 104 -9.35 15.70 -7.59
N ARG A 105 -9.63 14.99 -8.68
CA ARG A 105 -10.97 14.96 -9.28
C ARG A 105 -11.99 14.28 -8.37
N ARG A 106 -11.62 13.17 -7.76
CA ARG A 106 -12.48 12.42 -6.85
C ARG A 106 -12.71 13.16 -5.54
N HIS A 107 -11.74 13.91 -5.04
CA HIS A 107 -11.88 14.78 -3.88
C HIS A 107 -13.04 15.75 -4.04
N LEU A 108 -13.22 16.37 -5.21
CA LEU A 108 -14.32 17.28 -5.48
C LEU A 108 -15.68 16.56 -5.52
N LEU A 109 -15.75 15.40 -6.21
CA LEU A 109 -17.01 14.64 -6.35
C LEU A 109 -17.47 14.05 -5.03
N LEU A 110 -16.58 13.39 -4.29
CA LEU A 110 -16.91 12.75 -3.02
C LEU A 110 -16.98 13.74 -1.86
N GLY A 111 -16.36 14.91 -1.98
CA GLY A 111 -16.39 15.97 -0.99
C GLY A 111 -17.71 16.76 -0.97
N ALA A 112 -18.44 16.81 -2.07
CA ALA A 112 -19.71 17.57 -2.12
C ALA A 112 -20.75 17.09 -1.09
N PRO A 113 -21.04 15.78 -0.93
CA PRO A 113 -21.93 15.29 0.13
C PRO A 113 -21.41 15.58 1.54
N LEU A 114 -20.07 15.49 1.75
CA LEU A 114 -19.47 15.87 3.03
C LEU A 114 -19.72 17.33 3.35
N LEU A 115 -19.46 18.24 2.41
CA LEU A 115 -19.69 19.67 2.59
C LEU A 115 -21.17 19.98 2.89
N ALA A 116 -22.10 19.30 2.22
CA ALA A 116 -23.53 19.43 2.52
C ALA A 116 -23.87 19.03 3.96
N VAL A 117 -23.33 17.92 4.44
CA VAL A 117 -23.52 17.48 5.84
C VAL A 117 -22.86 18.44 6.82
N LEU A 118 -21.66 18.94 6.54
CA LEU A 118 -21.00 19.92 7.40
C LEU A 118 -21.80 21.24 7.46
N ALA A 119 -22.42 21.66 6.37
CA ALA A 119 -23.33 22.81 6.36
C ALA A 119 -24.60 22.57 7.20
N LEU A 120 -25.18 21.36 7.12
CA LEU A 120 -26.32 20.98 7.98
C LEU A 120 -25.93 20.95 9.46
N LEU A 121 -24.74 20.47 9.79
CA LEU A 121 -24.21 20.46 11.16
C LEU A 121 -23.96 21.91 11.66
N ALA A 122 -23.42 22.78 10.80
CA ALA A 122 -23.25 24.19 11.12
C ALA A 122 -24.62 24.86 11.37
N ALA A 123 -25.63 24.60 10.53
CA ALA A 123 -26.99 25.07 10.77
C ALA A 123 -27.59 24.54 12.09
N ASN A 124 -27.24 23.31 12.47
CA ASN A 124 -27.72 22.70 13.72
C ASN A 124 -27.20 23.42 14.95
N LEU A 125 -26.04 24.09 14.90
CA LEU A 125 -25.53 24.95 15.98
C LEU A 125 -26.45 26.16 16.27
N PHE A 126 -27.24 26.59 15.26
CA PHE A 126 -28.23 27.67 15.41
C PHE A 126 -29.64 27.17 15.84
N GLY A 127 -29.69 25.92 16.31
CA GLY A 127 -30.92 25.38 16.93
C GLY A 127 -31.94 24.80 15.96
N THR A 128 -31.58 24.47 14.70
CA THR A 128 -32.51 23.85 13.75
C THR A 128 -33.03 22.48 14.19
N GLY A 129 -32.25 21.74 14.99
CA GLY A 129 -32.60 20.41 15.49
C GLY A 129 -32.69 19.32 14.43
N TRP A 130 -32.22 19.57 13.22
CA TRP A 130 -32.31 18.60 12.10
C TRP A 130 -31.50 17.34 12.32
N ILE A 131 -30.27 17.48 12.81
CA ILE A 131 -29.36 16.34 13.03
C ILE A 131 -29.50 15.81 14.45
N PHE A 132 -29.51 16.71 15.44
CA PHE A 132 -29.70 16.38 16.84
C PHE A 132 -30.26 17.59 17.60
N THR A 133 -30.87 17.34 18.75
CA THR A 133 -31.33 18.36 19.68
C THR A 133 -30.79 18.10 21.06
N ILE A 134 -30.69 19.17 21.88
CA ILE A 134 -30.37 19.08 23.30
C ILE A 134 -31.61 19.58 24.07
N SER A 135 -32.21 18.69 24.89
CA SER A 135 -33.37 19.01 25.68
C SER A 135 -33.16 20.11 26.73
N ALA A 136 -34.19 20.56 27.41
CA ALA A 136 -34.09 21.54 28.48
C ALA A 136 -33.14 21.06 29.61
N ASP A 137 -33.11 19.76 29.86
CA ASP A 137 -32.29 19.10 30.89
C ASP A 137 -30.87 18.75 30.36
N ASN A 138 -30.48 19.34 29.25
CA ASN A 138 -29.17 19.10 28.60
C ASN A 138 -28.91 17.63 28.18
N VAL A 139 -29.93 16.91 27.81
CA VAL A 139 -29.85 15.54 27.28
C VAL A 139 -29.87 15.53 25.75
N TYR A 140 -28.98 14.76 25.15
CA TYR A 140 -28.87 14.59 23.72
C TYR A 140 -30.02 13.73 23.15
N HIS A 141 -30.59 14.18 22.04
CA HIS A 141 -31.60 13.43 21.28
C HIS A 141 -31.26 13.47 19.76
N ARG A 142 -31.40 12.34 19.10
CA ARG A 142 -31.20 12.25 17.64
C ARG A 142 -32.32 13.03 16.93
N GLY A 143 -31.95 13.85 15.97
CA GLY A 143 -32.89 14.57 15.10
C GLY A 143 -33.35 13.72 13.90
N PRO A 144 -34.32 14.24 13.12
CA PRO A 144 -34.92 13.50 12.01
C PRO A 144 -33.96 13.17 10.86
N LEU A 145 -32.94 13.99 10.62
CA LEU A 145 -31.93 13.77 9.57
C LEU A 145 -30.69 13.04 10.08
N ASN A 146 -30.66 12.56 11.33
CA ASN A 146 -29.51 11.83 11.87
C ASN A 146 -29.18 10.57 11.05
N SER A 147 -30.19 9.87 10.54
CA SER A 147 -30.00 8.69 9.68
C SER A 147 -29.25 8.97 8.37
N LEU A 148 -29.32 10.21 7.86
CA LEU A 148 -28.57 10.63 6.65
C LEU A 148 -27.06 10.53 6.85
N LEU A 149 -26.58 10.75 8.06
CA LEU A 149 -25.15 10.62 8.41
C LEU A 149 -24.68 9.18 8.26
N TYR A 150 -25.46 8.23 8.76
CA TYR A 150 -25.17 6.81 8.61
C TYR A 150 -25.22 6.38 7.15
N LEU A 151 -26.24 6.85 6.40
CA LEU A 151 -26.36 6.57 4.97
C LEU A 151 -25.12 7.05 4.19
N LEU A 152 -24.63 8.26 4.47
CA LEU A 152 -23.45 8.81 3.82
C LEU A 152 -22.18 8.04 4.23
N LEU A 153 -22.04 7.69 5.50
CA LEU A 153 -20.90 6.93 6.00
C LEU A 153 -20.82 5.54 5.35
N PHE A 154 -21.95 4.81 5.33
CA PHE A 154 -22.03 3.51 4.66
C PHE A 154 -21.87 3.65 3.13
N GLY A 155 -22.30 4.77 2.54
CA GLY A 155 -22.05 5.11 1.15
C GLY A 155 -20.55 5.21 0.84
N TYR A 156 -19.76 5.87 1.69
CA TYR A 156 -18.28 5.92 1.55
C TYR A 156 -17.66 4.54 1.71
N TYR A 157 -18.14 3.71 2.64
CA TYR A 157 -17.65 2.34 2.78
C TYR A 157 -17.95 1.49 1.54
N ALA A 158 -19.18 1.55 1.01
CA ALA A 158 -19.57 0.85 -0.21
C ALA A 158 -18.75 1.32 -1.43
N GLU A 159 -18.55 2.63 -1.56
CA GLU A 159 -17.72 3.22 -2.61
C GLU A 159 -16.27 2.70 -2.53
N SER A 160 -15.67 2.63 -1.34
CA SER A 160 -14.32 2.11 -1.17
C SER A 160 -14.19 0.64 -1.59
N VAL A 161 -15.18 -0.18 -1.27
CA VAL A 161 -15.24 -1.59 -1.71
C VAL A 161 -15.41 -1.69 -3.23
N TRP A 162 -16.32 -0.89 -3.79
CA TRP A 162 -16.55 -0.86 -5.23
C TRP A 162 -15.30 -0.46 -6.02
N GLN A 163 -14.53 0.53 -5.53
CA GLN A 163 -13.26 0.94 -6.14
C GLN A 163 -12.27 -0.23 -6.26
N VAL A 164 -12.11 -1.02 -5.19
CA VAL A 164 -11.22 -2.18 -5.20
C VAL A 164 -11.70 -3.25 -6.18
N HIS A 165 -13.01 -3.52 -6.24
CA HIS A 165 -13.57 -4.48 -7.19
C HIS A 165 -13.41 -4.01 -8.64
N LYS A 166 -13.66 -2.74 -8.90
CA LYS A 166 -13.47 -2.14 -10.21
C LYS A 166 -12.01 -2.24 -10.64
N ALA A 167 -11.08 -1.87 -9.78
CA ALA A 167 -9.65 -1.96 -10.07
C ALA A 167 -9.21 -3.40 -10.43
N LYS A 168 -9.70 -4.39 -9.69
CA LYS A 168 -9.44 -5.81 -9.99
C LYS A 168 -9.98 -6.22 -11.37
N ARG A 169 -11.16 -5.73 -11.75
CA ARG A 169 -11.73 -5.98 -13.10
C ARG A 169 -10.90 -5.29 -14.18
N ASP A 170 -10.36 -4.11 -13.90
CA ASP A 170 -9.52 -3.33 -14.81
C ASP A 170 -8.07 -3.87 -14.86
N GLY A 171 -7.78 -5.04 -14.24
CA GLY A 171 -6.47 -5.69 -14.25
C GLY A 171 -5.44 -5.06 -13.29
N VAL A 172 -5.86 -4.12 -12.43
CA VAL A 172 -4.95 -3.55 -11.42
C VAL A 172 -4.75 -4.54 -10.28
N THR A 173 -3.52 -4.95 -10.05
CA THR A 173 -3.16 -5.84 -8.94
C THR A 173 -3.28 -5.11 -7.61
N VAL A 174 -4.35 -5.41 -6.85
CA VAL A 174 -4.57 -4.91 -5.49
C VAL A 174 -4.20 -6.03 -4.52
N GLU A 175 -2.90 -6.30 -4.38
CA GLU A 175 -2.43 -7.32 -3.46
C GLU A 175 -2.18 -6.74 -2.06
N PHE A 176 -2.40 -7.55 -1.04
CA PHE A 176 -2.17 -7.26 0.38
C PHE A 176 -2.92 -6.06 0.98
N PHE A 177 -3.86 -5.46 0.26
CA PHE A 177 -4.72 -4.41 0.80
C PHE A 177 -6.16 -4.88 0.83
N SER A 178 -6.62 -5.32 2.00
CA SER A 178 -8.01 -5.71 2.20
C SER A 178 -8.80 -4.54 2.78
N VAL A 179 -9.60 -3.90 1.95
CA VAL A 179 -10.56 -2.86 2.35
C VAL A 179 -11.58 -3.37 3.37
N TYR A 180 -11.85 -4.68 3.36
CA TYR A 180 -12.88 -5.31 4.20
C TYR A 180 -12.58 -5.24 5.69
N TYR A 181 -11.32 -5.38 6.12
CA TYR A 181 -10.98 -5.30 7.54
C TYR A 181 -11.35 -3.95 8.13
N PHE A 182 -11.11 -2.86 7.42
CA PHE A 182 -11.53 -1.54 7.87
C PHE A 182 -13.06 -1.42 7.85
N VAL A 183 -13.69 -1.72 6.73
CA VAL A 183 -15.13 -1.53 6.52
C VAL A 183 -15.96 -2.37 7.48
N ILE A 184 -15.65 -3.67 7.62
CA ILE A 184 -16.41 -4.57 8.51
C ILE A 184 -16.24 -4.13 9.97
N THR A 185 -15.01 -3.85 10.41
CA THR A 185 -14.76 -3.44 11.79
C THR A 185 -15.50 -2.15 12.14
N CYS A 186 -15.43 -1.13 11.27
CA CYS A 186 -16.13 0.13 11.49
C CYS A 186 -17.66 -0.04 11.40
N ALA A 187 -18.17 -0.84 10.45
CA ALA A 187 -19.60 -1.10 10.32
C ALA A 187 -20.18 -1.78 11.57
N VAL A 188 -19.50 -2.82 12.07
CA VAL A 188 -19.91 -3.52 13.30
C VAL A 188 -19.93 -2.55 14.49
N GLY A 189 -18.88 -1.76 14.71
CA GLY A 189 -18.84 -0.77 15.79
C GLY A 189 -19.93 0.28 15.68
N THR A 190 -20.21 0.77 14.47
CA THR A 190 -21.29 1.76 14.21
C THR A 190 -22.67 1.18 14.49
N VAL A 191 -22.93 -0.06 14.07
CA VAL A 191 -24.21 -0.74 14.33
C VAL A 191 -24.41 -1.00 15.83
N LEU A 192 -23.37 -1.49 16.51
CA LEU A 192 -23.43 -1.72 17.97
C LEU A 192 -23.69 -0.42 18.72
N GLN A 193 -23.00 0.66 18.40
CA GLN A 193 -23.23 1.98 19.03
C GLN A 193 -24.64 2.54 18.69
N GLY A 194 -25.16 2.23 17.51
CA GLY A 194 -26.50 2.60 17.12
C GLY A 194 -27.59 1.84 17.89
N ALA A 195 -27.36 0.55 18.15
CA ALA A 195 -28.30 -0.33 18.85
C ALA A 195 -28.28 -0.13 20.37
N PHE A 196 -27.10 0.14 20.96
CA PHE A 196 -26.91 0.26 22.40
C PHE A 196 -26.51 1.69 22.75
N TYR A 197 -27.48 2.51 23.17
CA TYR A 197 -27.23 3.89 23.58
C TYR A 197 -26.33 3.94 24.84
N GLY A 198 -25.31 4.80 24.81
CA GLY A 198 -24.40 4.97 25.93
C GLY A 198 -23.15 4.07 25.88
N MET A 199 -22.93 3.34 24.79
CA MET A 199 -21.69 2.57 24.54
C MET A 199 -20.85 3.25 23.46
N ALA A 200 -19.55 3.45 23.72
CA ALA A 200 -18.61 4.13 22.81
C ALA A 200 -17.82 3.14 21.94
N PHE A 201 -18.51 2.26 21.22
CA PHE A 201 -17.85 1.25 20.37
C PHE A 201 -17.41 1.78 19.00
N GLY A 202 -18.01 2.86 18.52
CA GLY A 202 -17.73 3.38 17.18
C GLY A 202 -16.27 3.79 16.99
N TRP A 203 -15.75 4.64 17.85
CA TRP A 203 -14.39 5.13 17.72
C TRP A 203 -13.33 4.11 18.13
N LEU A 204 -13.65 3.20 19.05
CA LEU A 204 -12.79 2.08 19.37
C LEU A 204 -12.63 1.15 18.16
N SER A 205 -13.73 0.88 17.45
CA SER A 205 -13.70 0.05 16.23
C SER A 205 -12.91 0.71 15.10
N VAL A 206 -13.00 2.03 14.94
CA VAL A 206 -12.17 2.79 13.99
C VAL A 206 -10.68 2.70 14.34
N ALA A 207 -10.33 2.83 15.63
CA ALA A 207 -8.95 2.67 16.10
C ALA A 207 -8.40 1.26 15.80
N ILE A 208 -9.18 0.21 16.09
CA ILE A 208 -8.83 -1.17 15.77
C ILE A 208 -8.69 -1.39 14.27
N ALA A 209 -9.59 -0.80 13.46
CA ALA A 209 -9.52 -0.88 12.00
C ALA A 209 -8.22 -0.26 11.46
N PHE A 210 -7.77 0.87 12.01
CA PHE A 210 -6.47 1.46 11.64
C PHE A 210 -5.29 0.58 12.04
N VAL A 211 -5.34 -0.13 13.18
CA VAL A 211 -4.31 -1.10 13.55
C VAL A 211 -4.23 -2.23 12.52
N PHE A 212 -5.36 -2.78 12.07
CA PHE A 212 -5.37 -3.80 11.01
C PHE A 212 -4.79 -3.28 9.71
N VAL A 213 -5.17 -2.06 9.29
CA VAL A 213 -4.63 -1.45 8.07
C VAL A 213 -3.12 -1.24 8.18
N ASP A 214 -2.62 -0.71 9.30
CA ASP A 214 -1.18 -0.50 9.51
C ASP A 214 -0.40 -1.82 9.53
N SER A 215 -0.94 -2.86 10.17
CA SER A 215 -0.37 -4.22 10.16
C SER A 215 -0.21 -4.76 8.74
N GLN A 216 -1.24 -4.63 7.90
CA GLN A 216 -1.16 -5.03 6.48
C GLN A 216 -0.10 -4.24 5.71
N LEU A 217 0.00 -2.92 5.97
CA LEU A 217 1.00 -2.08 5.31
C LEU A 217 2.43 -2.45 5.70
N ARG A 218 2.65 -2.83 6.95
CA ARG A 218 3.96 -3.32 7.44
C ARG A 218 4.32 -4.66 6.80
N SER A 219 3.36 -5.57 6.71
CA SER A 219 3.55 -6.84 6.01
C SER A 219 3.97 -6.60 4.55
N LEU A 220 3.33 -5.65 3.84
CA LEU A 220 3.74 -5.26 2.49
C LEU A 220 5.18 -4.78 2.41
N ARG A 221 5.62 -3.92 3.34
CA ARG A 221 7.00 -3.42 3.34
C ARG A 221 8.02 -4.53 3.53
N SER A 222 7.68 -5.58 4.30
CA SER A 222 8.58 -6.73 4.48
C SER A 222 8.80 -7.56 3.21
N TYR A 223 8.00 -7.33 2.18
CA TYR A 223 8.13 -7.98 0.88
C TYR A 223 8.94 -7.17 -0.14
N ILE A 224 9.29 -5.92 0.16
CA ILE A 224 10.06 -5.06 -0.76
C ILE A 224 11.54 -5.11 -0.37
N ASP A 225 12.39 -5.29 -1.37
CA ASP A 225 13.84 -5.12 -1.25
C ASP A 225 14.17 -3.62 -1.27
N GLU A 226 14.78 -3.11 -0.19
CA GLU A 226 15.01 -1.68 0.00
C GLU A 226 16.01 -1.11 -1.03
N LEU A 227 16.96 -1.92 -1.50
CA LEU A 227 17.99 -1.45 -2.43
C LEU A 227 17.44 -1.30 -3.86
N SER A 228 16.78 -2.32 -4.37
CA SER A 228 16.24 -2.33 -5.73
C SER A 228 14.87 -1.66 -5.87
N GLY A 229 14.11 -1.53 -4.77
CA GLY A 229 12.71 -1.10 -4.77
C GLY A 229 11.74 -2.14 -5.34
N LEU A 230 12.22 -3.31 -5.76
CA LEU A 230 11.43 -4.44 -6.25
C LEU A 230 10.89 -5.27 -5.09
N PHE A 231 10.03 -6.24 -5.40
CA PHE A 231 9.70 -7.26 -4.42
C PHE A 231 10.92 -8.14 -4.11
N GLY A 232 11.02 -8.63 -2.88
CA GLY A 232 12.08 -9.54 -2.43
C GLY A 232 11.66 -11.01 -2.47
N ARG A 233 12.59 -11.90 -2.12
CA ARG A 233 12.41 -13.37 -2.11
C ARG A 233 11.18 -13.84 -1.33
N LYS A 234 10.82 -13.16 -0.23
CA LYS A 234 9.60 -13.50 0.53
C LYS A 234 8.34 -13.39 -0.32
N TYR A 235 8.28 -12.37 -1.17
CA TYR A 235 7.15 -12.18 -2.08
C TYR A 235 7.10 -13.24 -3.19
N MET A 236 8.27 -13.62 -3.72
CA MET A 236 8.38 -14.72 -4.66
C MET A 236 7.74 -16.00 -4.08
N ASN A 237 8.16 -16.39 -2.87
CA ASN A 237 7.62 -17.58 -2.21
C ASN A 237 6.09 -17.50 -2.03
N TYR A 238 5.57 -16.36 -1.59
CA TYR A 238 4.13 -16.14 -1.49
C TYR A 238 3.40 -16.31 -2.83
N CYS A 239 3.94 -15.76 -3.93
CA CYS A 239 3.35 -15.91 -5.26
C CYS A 239 3.37 -17.38 -5.72
N LEU A 240 4.48 -18.07 -5.53
CA LEU A 240 4.67 -19.45 -5.93
C LEU A 240 3.76 -20.41 -5.15
N GLU A 241 3.62 -20.22 -3.83
CA GLU A 241 2.66 -20.96 -3.00
C GLU A 241 1.22 -20.78 -3.49
N ARG A 242 0.84 -19.55 -3.84
CA ARG A 242 -0.49 -19.27 -4.41
C ARG A 242 -0.70 -19.93 -5.76
N ILE A 243 0.26 -19.83 -6.66
CA ILE A 243 0.22 -20.48 -7.99
C ILE A 243 0.03 -21.99 -7.82
N HIS A 244 0.79 -22.60 -6.92
CA HIS A 244 0.67 -24.02 -6.59
C HIS A 244 -0.70 -24.37 -5.99
N ALA A 245 -1.15 -23.63 -4.98
CA ALA A 245 -2.42 -23.90 -4.29
C ALA A 245 -3.65 -23.73 -5.22
N THR A 246 -3.61 -22.79 -6.15
CA THR A 246 -4.71 -22.54 -7.09
C THR A 246 -4.56 -23.27 -8.41
N GLN A 247 -3.44 -23.98 -8.63
CA GLN A 247 -3.07 -24.60 -9.92
C GLN A 247 -3.27 -23.62 -11.08
N GLU A 248 -2.78 -22.37 -10.88
CA GLU A 248 -2.97 -21.26 -11.81
C GLU A 248 -2.32 -21.61 -13.16
N LYS A 249 -3.04 -21.38 -14.24
CA LYS A 249 -2.56 -21.61 -15.61
C LYS A 249 -2.01 -20.32 -16.19
N ASP A 250 -1.23 -20.47 -17.29
CA ASP A 250 -0.65 -19.34 -18.03
C ASP A 250 0.22 -18.42 -17.17
N VAL A 251 1.05 -19.06 -16.34
CA VAL A 251 2.10 -18.41 -15.57
C VAL A 251 3.43 -18.59 -16.29
N TYR A 252 4.15 -17.49 -16.50
CA TYR A 252 5.49 -17.49 -17.09
C TYR A 252 6.49 -16.87 -16.12
N GLY A 253 7.71 -17.35 -16.15
CA GLY A 253 8.85 -16.83 -15.39
C GLY A 253 10.00 -16.41 -16.30
N ILE A 254 10.70 -15.37 -15.89
CA ILE A 254 11.99 -14.97 -16.43
C ILE A 254 12.95 -14.91 -15.24
N MET A 255 13.92 -15.84 -15.18
CA MET A 255 15.03 -15.79 -14.21
C MET A 255 16.17 -15.00 -14.83
N MET A 256 16.82 -14.15 -14.08
CA MET A 256 17.85 -13.24 -14.58
C MET A 256 19.01 -13.15 -13.58
N ASP A 257 20.23 -13.16 -14.08
CA ASP A 257 21.46 -12.97 -13.31
C ASP A 257 22.31 -11.89 -14.01
N VAL A 258 22.85 -10.95 -13.21
CA VAL A 258 23.63 -9.84 -13.75
C VAL A 258 25.02 -10.31 -14.12
N ASN A 259 25.37 -10.26 -15.39
CA ASN A 259 26.68 -10.68 -15.86
C ASN A 259 27.80 -9.80 -15.28
N CYS A 260 28.86 -10.43 -14.81
CA CYS A 260 30.05 -9.76 -14.28
C CYS A 260 29.79 -8.81 -13.10
N PHE A 261 28.72 -9.04 -12.31
CA PHE A 261 28.39 -8.17 -11.17
C PHE A 261 29.52 -8.06 -10.14
N LYS A 262 30.23 -9.15 -9.90
CA LYS A 262 31.44 -9.13 -9.05
C LYS A 262 32.50 -8.18 -9.59
N GLU A 263 32.75 -8.18 -10.90
CA GLU A 263 33.74 -7.27 -11.53
C GLU A 263 33.30 -5.80 -11.40
N ILE A 264 31.98 -5.52 -11.47
CA ILE A 264 31.47 -4.17 -11.20
C ILE A 264 31.83 -3.75 -9.77
N ASN A 265 31.63 -4.62 -8.78
CA ASN A 265 31.98 -4.33 -7.41
C ASN A 265 33.52 -4.18 -7.21
N ASP A 266 34.29 -5.09 -7.79
CA ASP A 266 35.75 -5.12 -7.60
C ASP A 266 36.45 -3.94 -8.31
N THR A 267 35.91 -3.49 -9.47
CA THR A 267 36.50 -2.42 -10.28
C THR A 267 36.04 -1.03 -9.85
N TYR A 268 34.71 -0.87 -9.56
CA TYR A 268 34.11 0.43 -9.31
C TYR A 268 33.64 0.63 -7.86
N GLY A 269 33.88 -0.38 -7.00
CA GLY A 269 33.47 -0.38 -5.58
C GLY A 269 32.02 -0.77 -5.34
N HIS A 270 31.69 -1.19 -4.11
CA HIS A 270 30.35 -1.64 -3.72
C HIS A 270 29.25 -0.59 -3.96
N GLY A 271 29.56 0.69 -3.83
CA GLY A 271 28.58 1.76 -4.13
C GLY A 271 28.18 1.81 -5.62
N ALA A 272 29.04 1.30 -6.54
CA ALA A 272 28.66 1.16 -7.94
C ALA A 272 27.77 -0.06 -8.16
N GLY A 273 28.03 -1.17 -7.46
CA GLY A 273 27.13 -2.32 -7.42
C GLY A 273 25.75 -1.98 -6.88
N ASP A 274 25.68 -1.19 -5.81
CA ASP A 274 24.38 -0.71 -5.28
C ASP A 274 23.62 0.12 -6.30
N ARG A 275 24.29 1.05 -7.00
CA ARG A 275 23.68 1.81 -8.10
C ARG A 275 23.24 0.91 -9.25
N ALA A 276 24.01 -0.11 -9.61
CA ALA A 276 23.63 -1.09 -10.62
C ALA A 276 22.32 -1.79 -10.24
N ILE A 277 22.20 -2.25 -9.00
CA ILE A 277 20.96 -2.87 -8.49
C ILE A 277 19.75 -1.91 -8.52
N GLN A 278 19.95 -0.64 -8.16
CA GLN A 278 18.89 0.39 -8.23
C GLN A 278 18.43 0.63 -9.66
N GLU A 279 19.37 0.76 -10.60
CA GLU A 279 19.05 0.95 -12.02
C GLU A 279 18.35 -0.28 -12.63
N ILE A 280 18.76 -1.49 -12.26
CA ILE A 280 18.05 -2.72 -12.62
C ILE A 280 16.62 -2.70 -12.10
N GLY A 281 16.43 -2.25 -10.85
CA GLY A 281 15.10 -2.05 -10.28
C GLY A 281 14.21 -1.12 -11.12
N HIS A 282 14.76 0.02 -11.57
CA HIS A 282 14.06 0.95 -12.46
C HIS A 282 13.78 0.35 -13.85
N ILE A 283 14.75 -0.35 -14.44
CA ILE A 283 14.63 -1.00 -15.75
C ILE A 283 13.49 -2.03 -15.70
N LEU A 284 13.54 -2.95 -14.74
CA LEU A 284 12.56 -4.02 -14.61
C LEU A 284 11.16 -3.46 -14.30
N SER A 285 11.03 -2.55 -13.32
CA SER A 285 9.72 -1.93 -13.00
C SER A 285 9.09 -1.25 -14.21
N GLY A 286 9.91 -0.61 -15.05
CA GLY A 286 9.42 0.09 -16.23
C GLY A 286 9.09 -0.81 -17.42
N ALA A 287 9.53 -2.07 -17.43
CA ALA A 287 9.27 -3.05 -18.49
C ALA A 287 8.02 -3.91 -18.24
N LEU A 288 7.44 -3.86 -17.02
CA LEU A 288 6.36 -4.74 -16.60
C LEU A 288 5.03 -4.43 -17.30
N ALA A 289 4.25 -5.49 -17.53
CA ALA A 289 2.82 -5.41 -17.82
C ALA A 289 1.98 -5.41 -16.53
N ALA A 290 0.70 -5.09 -16.63
CA ALA A 290 -0.19 -4.97 -15.46
C ALA A 290 -0.31 -6.27 -14.61
N ASN A 291 -0.10 -7.43 -15.24
CA ASN A 291 -0.19 -8.75 -14.63
C ASN A 291 1.18 -9.39 -14.33
N SER A 292 2.24 -8.58 -14.29
CA SER A 292 3.60 -9.05 -14.01
C SER A 292 4.22 -8.33 -12.81
N VAL A 293 5.16 -9.00 -12.15
CA VAL A 293 5.91 -8.47 -11.01
C VAL A 293 7.38 -8.77 -11.18
N ALA A 294 8.24 -7.81 -10.82
CA ALA A 294 9.68 -8.00 -10.74
C ALA A 294 10.10 -8.21 -9.29
N ILE A 295 11.01 -9.12 -9.09
CA ILE A 295 11.46 -9.63 -7.80
C ILE A 295 12.99 -9.67 -7.81
N ARG A 296 13.61 -9.22 -6.73
CA ARG A 296 15.03 -9.51 -6.45
C ARG A 296 15.11 -10.72 -5.53
N ILE A 297 15.74 -11.79 -5.99
CA ILE A 297 15.85 -13.05 -5.24
C ILE A 297 16.96 -12.95 -4.21
N SER A 298 18.17 -12.59 -4.69
CA SER A 298 19.37 -12.40 -3.87
C SER A 298 20.39 -11.59 -4.67
N GLY A 299 21.36 -10.98 -4.02
CA GLY A 299 22.53 -10.37 -4.66
C GLY A 299 22.25 -9.72 -6.01
N ASP A 300 22.63 -10.39 -7.07
CA ASP A 300 22.52 -10.06 -8.48
C ASP A 300 21.46 -10.88 -9.25
N GLU A 301 20.65 -11.67 -8.54
CA GLU A 301 19.60 -12.52 -9.12
C GLU A 301 18.23 -11.87 -9.05
N PHE A 302 17.55 -11.86 -10.17
CA PHE A 302 16.20 -11.29 -10.33
C PHE A 302 15.25 -12.28 -10.99
N MET A 303 13.95 -12.06 -10.77
CA MET A 303 12.89 -12.82 -11.43
C MET A 303 11.77 -11.88 -11.86
N VAL A 304 11.23 -12.11 -13.07
CA VAL A 304 9.93 -11.56 -13.46
C VAL A 304 8.93 -12.70 -13.51
N LEU A 305 7.81 -12.54 -12.81
CA LEU A 305 6.71 -13.49 -12.78
C LEU A 305 5.51 -12.85 -13.47
N ILE A 306 4.96 -13.52 -14.49
CA ILE A 306 3.83 -13.07 -15.30
C ILE A 306 2.66 -14.02 -15.03
N ARG A 307 1.54 -13.51 -14.55
CA ARG A 307 0.34 -14.28 -14.23
C ARG A 307 -0.74 -13.99 -15.29
N HIS A 308 -1.53 -15.01 -15.65
CA HIS A 308 -2.50 -14.90 -16.75
C HIS A 308 -1.87 -14.32 -18.01
N GLY A 309 -0.66 -14.78 -18.32
CA GLY A 309 0.16 -14.30 -19.42
C GLY A 309 -0.06 -15.05 -20.72
N SER A 310 0.63 -14.61 -21.75
CA SER A 310 0.78 -15.30 -23.04
C SER A 310 2.23 -15.17 -23.48
N GLU A 311 2.64 -15.99 -24.44
CA GLU A 311 3.97 -15.86 -25.05
C GLU A 311 4.19 -14.48 -25.67
N GLU A 312 3.14 -13.85 -26.18
CA GLU A 312 3.22 -12.48 -26.70
C GLU A 312 3.57 -11.46 -25.59
N ILE A 313 2.93 -11.57 -24.42
CA ILE A 313 3.23 -10.71 -23.25
C ILE A 313 4.64 -10.97 -22.76
N LEU A 314 5.05 -12.24 -22.67
CA LEU A 314 6.40 -12.62 -22.29
C LEU A 314 7.44 -11.99 -23.22
N ASN A 315 7.28 -12.16 -24.54
CA ASN A 315 8.19 -11.62 -25.53
C ASN A 315 8.25 -10.09 -25.51
N LYS A 316 7.10 -9.42 -25.28
CA LYS A 316 7.06 -7.95 -25.10
C LYS A 316 7.86 -7.50 -23.87
N ILE A 317 7.74 -8.22 -22.77
CA ILE A 317 8.49 -7.89 -21.54
C ILE A 317 9.99 -8.11 -21.76
N CYS A 318 10.40 -9.24 -22.35
CA CYS A 318 11.81 -9.51 -22.66
C CYS A 318 12.40 -8.41 -23.56
N ALA A 319 11.70 -8.06 -24.65
CA ALA A 319 12.14 -7.01 -25.57
C ALA A 319 12.19 -5.63 -24.88
N ALA A 320 11.24 -5.33 -24.00
CA ALA A 320 11.24 -4.08 -23.23
C ALA A 320 12.40 -3.99 -22.24
N ILE A 321 12.75 -5.10 -21.58
CA ILE A 321 13.90 -5.17 -20.69
C ILE A 321 15.20 -4.93 -21.49
N GLU A 322 15.40 -5.66 -22.58
CA GLU A 322 16.57 -5.53 -23.44
C GLU A 322 16.73 -4.10 -23.98
N GLN A 323 15.66 -3.51 -24.51
CA GLN A 323 15.69 -2.13 -25.01
C GLN A 323 16.06 -1.12 -23.92
N ARG A 324 15.58 -1.32 -22.70
CA ARG A 324 15.91 -0.42 -21.58
C ARG A 324 17.34 -0.58 -21.14
N VAL A 325 17.87 -1.80 -21.10
CA VAL A 325 19.30 -2.08 -20.82
C VAL A 325 20.18 -1.41 -21.88
N GLN A 326 19.86 -1.56 -23.16
CA GLN A 326 20.59 -0.91 -24.25
C GLN A 326 20.58 0.61 -24.13
N ARG A 327 19.43 1.23 -23.78
CA ARG A 327 19.33 2.67 -23.55
C ARG A 327 20.17 3.14 -22.37
N TYR A 328 20.15 2.39 -21.27
CA TYR A 328 20.98 2.68 -20.11
C TYR A 328 22.47 2.65 -20.51
N ASN A 329 22.90 1.57 -21.15
CA ASN A 329 24.28 1.39 -21.56
C ASN A 329 24.73 2.46 -22.59
N ALA A 330 23.87 2.87 -23.51
CA ALA A 330 24.16 3.94 -24.48
C ALA A 330 24.25 5.34 -23.86
N ALA A 331 23.53 5.58 -22.74
CA ALA A 331 23.57 6.83 -22.02
C ALA A 331 24.68 6.89 -20.94
N ALA A 332 25.30 5.77 -20.66
CA ALA A 332 26.32 5.66 -19.62
C ALA A 332 27.59 6.43 -20.02
N PRO A 333 28.21 7.20 -19.09
CA PRO A 333 29.46 7.90 -19.36
C PRO A 333 30.60 6.95 -19.78
N ALA A 334 31.51 7.43 -20.60
CA ALA A 334 32.69 6.65 -20.99
C ALA A 334 33.46 6.17 -19.74
N GLY A 335 33.79 4.88 -19.69
CA GLY A 335 34.47 4.27 -18.54
C GLY A 335 33.57 3.86 -17.37
N SER A 336 32.25 4.02 -17.46
CA SER A 336 31.32 3.43 -16.49
C SER A 336 31.01 1.97 -16.81
N PHE A 337 30.47 1.24 -15.82
CA PHE A 337 30.03 -0.14 -16.02
C PHE A 337 28.83 -0.20 -16.98
N GLN A 338 28.70 -1.31 -17.67
CA GLN A 338 27.55 -1.64 -18.49
C GLN A 338 26.76 -2.80 -17.88
N LEU A 339 25.46 -2.80 -18.07
CA LEU A 339 24.57 -3.84 -17.60
C LEU A 339 24.30 -4.87 -18.71
N SER A 340 24.36 -6.14 -18.36
CA SER A 340 23.88 -7.25 -19.17
C SER A 340 23.39 -8.36 -18.27
N PHE A 341 22.50 -9.20 -18.78
CA PHE A 341 21.90 -10.31 -18.05
C PHE A 341 22.09 -11.62 -18.79
N SER A 342 22.20 -12.70 -18.04
CA SER A 342 21.90 -14.04 -18.50
C SER A 342 20.49 -14.39 -18.04
N THR A 343 19.66 -14.92 -18.94
CA THR A 343 18.22 -15.09 -18.73
C THR A 343 17.78 -16.54 -18.95
N GLY A 344 16.85 -17.01 -18.11
CA GLY A 344 16.15 -18.28 -18.30
C GLY A 344 14.65 -18.04 -18.33
N VAL A 345 13.95 -18.57 -19.32
CA VAL A 345 12.51 -18.38 -19.50
C VAL A 345 11.81 -19.73 -19.50
N ALA A 346 10.73 -19.84 -18.71
CA ALA A 346 9.91 -21.05 -18.69
C ALA A 346 8.43 -20.71 -18.47
N LYS A 347 7.56 -21.66 -18.85
CA LYS A 347 6.13 -21.64 -18.53
C LYS A 347 5.85 -22.65 -17.44
N TYR A 348 5.03 -22.25 -16.46
CA TYR A 348 4.52 -23.18 -15.46
C TYR A 348 3.43 -24.05 -16.06
N GLU A 349 3.72 -25.34 -16.22
CA GLU A 349 2.81 -26.32 -16.79
C GLU A 349 1.86 -26.97 -15.77
N GLY A 350 1.83 -26.44 -14.56
CA GLY A 350 1.12 -27.05 -13.43
C GLY A 350 1.99 -28.05 -12.64
N GLY A 351 1.48 -28.52 -11.52
CA GLY A 351 2.18 -29.47 -10.64
C GLY A 351 3.23 -28.81 -9.74
N SER A 352 4.50 -29.24 -9.87
CA SER A 352 5.56 -28.79 -8.95
C SER A 352 6.16 -27.45 -9.35
N VAL A 353 6.14 -26.52 -8.42
CA VAL A 353 6.81 -25.22 -8.51
C VAL A 353 8.33 -25.38 -8.54
N GLU A 354 8.85 -26.38 -7.85
CA GLU A 354 10.28 -26.69 -7.83
C GLU A 354 10.81 -27.05 -9.21
N LYS A 355 10.02 -27.81 -10.01
CA LYS A 355 10.38 -28.13 -11.39
C LYS A 355 10.41 -26.88 -12.27
N PHE A 356 9.43 -26.00 -12.10
CA PHE A 356 9.38 -24.72 -12.82
C PHE A 356 10.60 -23.84 -12.51
N LEU A 357 10.96 -23.72 -11.21
CA LEU A 357 12.16 -22.96 -10.81
C LEU A 357 13.45 -23.61 -11.34
N ALA A 358 13.54 -24.95 -11.28
CA ALA A 358 14.72 -25.67 -11.78
C ALA A 358 14.91 -25.46 -13.29
N GLU A 359 13.82 -25.46 -14.08
CA GLU A 359 13.87 -25.21 -15.52
C GLU A 359 14.33 -23.77 -15.83
N LEU A 360 13.84 -22.80 -15.07
CA LEU A 360 14.26 -21.39 -15.20
C LEU A 360 15.77 -21.26 -14.93
N ASP A 361 16.24 -21.85 -13.83
CA ASP A 361 17.64 -21.78 -13.41
C ASP A 361 18.55 -22.49 -14.42
N GLU A 362 18.19 -23.68 -14.90
CA GLU A 362 18.96 -24.43 -15.89
C GLU A 362 19.16 -23.61 -17.19
N ARG A 363 18.08 -22.98 -17.68
CA ARG A 363 18.12 -22.15 -18.90
C ARG A 363 18.97 -20.90 -18.70
N MET A 364 18.82 -20.21 -17.59
CA MET A 364 19.63 -19.04 -17.22
C MET A 364 21.11 -19.41 -17.11
N TYR A 365 21.42 -20.53 -16.45
CA TYR A 365 22.80 -20.99 -16.30
C TYR A 365 23.45 -21.42 -17.62
N ALA A 366 22.65 -21.98 -18.55
CA ALA A 366 23.12 -22.29 -19.90
C ALA A 366 23.53 -21.02 -20.67
N GLU A 367 22.73 -19.95 -20.59
CA GLU A 367 23.07 -18.65 -21.19
C GLU A 367 24.29 -18.01 -20.53
N LYS A 368 24.38 -18.08 -19.19
CA LYS A 368 25.54 -17.58 -18.44
C LYS A 368 26.86 -18.27 -18.86
N ARG A 369 26.83 -19.60 -19.07
CA ARG A 369 28.00 -20.34 -19.57
C ARG A 369 28.35 -19.91 -21.00
N ALA A 370 27.38 -19.71 -21.87
CA ALA A 370 27.62 -19.24 -23.24
C ALA A 370 28.23 -17.83 -23.25
N PHE A 371 27.73 -16.93 -22.40
CA PHE A 371 28.30 -15.59 -22.24
C PHE A 371 29.77 -15.62 -21.80
N HIS A 372 30.09 -16.40 -20.79
CA HIS A 372 31.51 -16.55 -20.33
C HIS A 372 32.43 -17.21 -21.38
N ALA A 373 31.93 -18.20 -22.13
CA ALA A 373 32.69 -18.83 -23.20
C ALA A 373 33.01 -17.85 -24.34
N ALA A 374 32.01 -17.05 -24.74
CA ALA A 374 32.17 -16.02 -25.78
C ALA A 374 33.21 -14.96 -25.35
N ARG A 375 33.15 -14.54 -24.10
CA ARG A 375 34.09 -13.55 -23.54
C ARG A 375 35.50 -14.07 -23.44
N ASN A 376 35.70 -15.31 -22.97
CA ASN A 376 37.04 -15.93 -22.84
C ASN A 376 37.65 -16.29 -24.19
N GLY A 377 36.81 -16.58 -25.23
CA GLY A 377 37.28 -16.83 -26.59
C GLY A 377 37.80 -15.58 -27.33
N HIS A 378 37.53 -14.38 -26.82
CA HIS A 378 38.04 -13.11 -27.34
C HIS A 378 39.24 -12.57 -26.53
N ALA A 379 39.68 -13.26 -25.48
CA ALA A 379 40.94 -12.94 -24.79
C ALA A 379 42.12 -13.36 -25.71
N VAL A 380 42.77 -12.40 -26.35
CA VAL A 380 44.01 -12.57 -27.09
C VAL A 380 45.03 -13.18 -26.12
N PRO A 381 45.76 -14.28 -26.49
CA PRO A 381 46.79 -14.81 -25.62
C PRO A 381 47.88 -13.74 -25.40
N GLU A 382 48.19 -13.40 -24.16
CA GLU A 382 49.37 -12.64 -23.83
C GLU A 382 50.55 -13.33 -24.44
N GLN A 383 51.29 -12.62 -25.33
CA GLN A 383 52.53 -13.08 -25.92
C GLN A 383 53.50 -13.39 -24.79
N GLY A 384 53.78 -14.68 -24.64
CA GLY A 384 54.78 -15.17 -23.70
C GLY A 384 56.13 -14.48 -23.93
N ASN A 385 56.59 -13.80 -22.91
CA ASN A 385 58.00 -13.41 -22.81
C ASN A 385 58.88 -14.68 -22.86
N ALA A 386 59.58 -14.86 -23.98
CA ALA A 386 60.63 -15.88 -24.10
C ALA A 386 61.73 -15.61 -23.06
N PRO A 387 62.25 -16.63 -22.35
CA PRO A 387 63.37 -16.47 -21.48
C PRO A 387 64.65 -16.18 -22.32
N SER A 388 65.25 -15.03 -22.14
CA SER A 388 66.60 -14.72 -22.62
C SER A 388 67.58 -15.61 -21.91
N ILE A 389 68.12 -16.55 -22.68
CA ILE A 389 69.37 -17.24 -22.33
C ILE A 389 70.51 -16.25 -22.55
N SER A 390 71.26 -15.93 -21.52
CA SER A 390 72.60 -15.37 -21.61
C SER A 390 73.49 -16.00 -20.55
N GLU A 391 74.47 -16.58 -21.01
CA GLU A 391 75.74 -17.06 -20.54
C GLU A 391 76.21 -16.75 -19.10
#